data_85632f5099ae8090409ace19ecfab52b
#
_entry.id   85632f5099ae8090409ace19ecfab52b
#
_cell.length_a   1.000
_cell.length_b   1.000
_cell.length_c   1.000
_cell.angle_alpha   90.00
_cell.angle_beta   90.00
_cell.angle_gamma   90.00
#
_symmetry.space_group_name_H-M   'P 1'
#
loop_
_entity.id
_entity.type
_entity.pdbx_description
1 polymer ?
#
loop_
_entity_poly.entity_id
_entity_poly.type
_entity_poly.pdbx_seq_one_letter_code
_entity_poly.pdbx_strand_id
1 'polypeptide(L)'
;MKKEEKIAILQEIIRIKSVNGNEGEVAAYLNKLLEKHGIIGELVSYSNGRDNLIAQFQKGQSGKVLGLSGHMDVVAAGNESSWTYAPFAAEIHGNRLYGRGATDMKSGLAAMVIAMIELKESGKPFNGTVKLLATVGEEVGELGGEQLTKAGYVDDLDALIIGEPTNYSLMYTHMGSINYTVISHGKEAHSSMPDQGYNVINHLNEFITKANAEMNHLAEAIENPVLGKTIHNVTLISGGNQVNSIPSHAQLQGNIRSIPEYPNDKIIALLQSIVKELNQETDYHLELTIDYNKIPVKADPDSPLIHCIQQQFSQPLPLVGAAATTDAAEFTKADHSFDFVVFGPGVVTLPHQIDEYVELDNYLDMIEKYQAIILSYLA
;
A
#
# COMPACT_ATOMS: atom_id res chain seq x y z
N MET A 1 3.90 -20.18 -21.80
CA MET A 1 4.25 -19.02 -22.69
C MET A 1 5.75 -18.96 -22.97
N LYS A 2 6.18 -18.38 -24.11
CA LYS A 2 7.61 -18.12 -24.37
C LYS A 2 8.12 -16.93 -23.55
N LYS A 3 9.43 -16.85 -23.33
CA LYS A 3 10.07 -15.75 -22.58
C LYS A 3 9.70 -14.37 -23.17
N GLU A 4 9.75 -14.24 -24.48
CA GLU A 4 9.45 -13.00 -25.19
C GLU A 4 7.99 -12.56 -25.00
N GLU A 5 7.05 -13.51 -24.93
CA GLU A 5 5.62 -13.22 -24.68
C GLU A 5 5.42 -12.71 -23.25
N LYS A 6 6.07 -13.34 -22.27
CA LYS A 6 6.01 -12.91 -20.86
C LYS A 6 6.52 -11.48 -20.69
N ILE A 7 7.64 -11.16 -21.33
CA ILE A 7 8.22 -9.81 -21.31
C ILE A 7 7.31 -8.82 -22.04
N ALA A 8 6.73 -9.19 -23.18
CA ALA A 8 5.82 -8.32 -23.92
C ALA A 8 4.57 -7.95 -23.11
N ILE A 9 4.01 -8.88 -22.32
CA ILE A 9 2.87 -8.59 -21.42
C ILE A 9 3.25 -7.49 -20.43
N LEU A 10 4.41 -7.58 -19.77
CA LEU A 10 4.88 -6.55 -18.85
C LEU A 10 5.09 -5.21 -19.57
N GLN A 11 5.71 -5.22 -20.76
CA GLN A 11 5.89 -4.01 -21.56
C GLN A 11 4.56 -3.32 -21.89
N GLU A 12 3.54 -4.09 -22.28
CA GLU A 12 2.23 -3.54 -22.63
C GLU A 12 1.56 -2.85 -21.43
N ILE A 13 1.55 -3.47 -20.26
CA ILE A 13 0.93 -2.83 -19.08
C ILE A 13 1.73 -1.63 -18.56
N ILE A 14 3.05 -1.59 -18.75
CA ILE A 14 3.86 -0.41 -18.41
C ILE A 14 3.56 0.76 -19.37
N ARG A 15 3.35 0.47 -20.67
CA ARG A 15 2.98 1.50 -21.66
C ARG A 15 1.64 2.14 -21.40
N ILE A 16 0.73 1.46 -20.71
CA ILE A 16 -0.55 2.05 -20.26
C ILE A 16 -0.25 3.02 -19.11
N LYS A 17 -0.53 4.30 -19.34
CA LYS A 17 -0.33 5.39 -18.36
C LYS A 17 -1.44 5.39 -17.30
N SER A 18 -1.40 4.43 -16.38
CA SER A 18 -2.37 4.31 -15.28
C SER A 18 -1.98 5.17 -14.07
N VAL A 19 -1.66 6.45 -14.31
CA VAL A 19 -1.28 7.38 -13.25
C VAL A 19 -2.54 7.77 -12.47
N ASN A 20 -2.66 7.26 -11.25
CA ASN A 20 -3.65 7.63 -10.24
C ASN A 20 -5.07 7.94 -10.79
N GLY A 21 -5.65 7.06 -11.62
CA GLY A 21 -7.01 7.30 -12.11
C GLY A 21 -7.35 6.74 -13.49
N ASN A 22 -6.49 5.95 -14.12
CA ASN A 22 -6.72 5.37 -15.45
C ASN A 22 -6.41 3.85 -15.48
N GLU A 23 -6.71 3.17 -14.39
CA GLU A 23 -6.41 1.75 -14.20
C GLU A 23 -7.28 0.84 -15.08
N GLY A 24 -8.46 1.31 -15.49
CA GLY A 24 -9.40 0.52 -16.30
C GLY A 24 -8.82 0.01 -17.62
N GLU A 25 -7.86 0.71 -18.23
CA GLU A 25 -7.16 0.20 -19.42
C GLU A 25 -6.27 -1.01 -19.09
N VAL A 26 -5.57 -1.00 -17.92
CA VAL A 26 -4.79 -2.15 -17.45
C VAL A 26 -5.71 -3.31 -17.13
N ALA A 27 -6.79 -3.06 -16.39
CA ALA A 27 -7.79 -4.06 -16.05
C ALA A 27 -8.38 -4.72 -17.30
N ALA A 28 -8.78 -3.93 -18.30
CA ALA A 28 -9.33 -4.43 -19.56
C ALA A 28 -8.31 -5.27 -20.36
N TYR A 29 -7.03 -4.84 -20.40
CA TYR A 29 -5.98 -5.60 -21.05
C TYR A 29 -5.76 -6.96 -20.37
N LEU A 30 -5.62 -6.98 -19.05
CA LEU A 30 -5.40 -8.19 -18.27
C LEU A 30 -6.61 -9.12 -18.32
N ASN A 31 -7.83 -8.57 -18.25
CA ASN A 31 -9.05 -9.36 -18.37
C ASN A 31 -9.12 -10.07 -19.72
N LYS A 32 -8.88 -9.35 -20.81
CA LYS A 32 -8.86 -9.93 -22.17
C LYS A 32 -7.76 -11.00 -22.32
N LEU A 33 -6.60 -10.79 -21.69
CA LEU A 33 -5.53 -11.79 -21.67
C LEU A 33 -5.97 -13.06 -20.94
N LEU A 34 -6.54 -12.93 -19.75
CA LEU A 34 -7.06 -14.05 -18.95
C LEU A 34 -8.16 -14.82 -19.67
N GLU A 35 -9.15 -14.11 -20.27
CA GLU A 35 -10.24 -14.71 -21.04
C GLU A 35 -9.75 -15.54 -22.22
N LYS A 36 -8.72 -15.07 -22.94
CA LYS A 36 -8.07 -15.80 -24.04
C LYS A 36 -7.55 -17.17 -23.59
N HIS A 37 -7.18 -17.31 -22.34
CA HIS A 37 -6.67 -18.53 -21.72
C HIS A 37 -7.72 -19.26 -20.85
N GLY A 38 -8.99 -18.89 -20.98
CA GLY A 38 -10.13 -19.57 -20.33
C GLY A 38 -10.24 -19.27 -18.83
N ILE A 39 -9.71 -18.14 -18.37
CA ILE A 39 -9.92 -17.62 -17.02
C ILE A 39 -10.84 -16.41 -17.15
N ILE A 40 -12.05 -16.51 -16.61
CA ILE A 40 -13.04 -15.43 -16.69
C ILE A 40 -12.78 -14.45 -15.55
N GLY A 41 -12.66 -13.17 -15.90
CA GLY A 41 -12.55 -12.08 -14.95
C GLY A 41 -13.84 -11.28 -14.84
N GLU A 42 -13.97 -10.58 -13.72
CA GLU A 42 -15.02 -9.62 -13.40
C GLU A 42 -14.37 -8.24 -13.20
N LEU A 43 -14.89 -7.23 -13.89
CA LEU A 43 -14.51 -5.84 -13.69
C LEU A 43 -15.44 -5.21 -12.66
N VAL A 44 -14.86 -4.77 -11.53
CA VAL A 44 -15.59 -4.12 -10.43
C VAL A 44 -15.28 -2.63 -10.45
N SER A 45 -16.22 -1.84 -10.98
CA SER A 45 -16.00 -0.41 -11.17
C SER A 45 -15.91 0.33 -9.83
N TYR A 46 -14.82 1.06 -9.63
CA TYR A 46 -14.67 2.02 -8.54
C TYR A 46 -15.25 3.39 -8.95
N SER A 47 -14.87 3.86 -10.13
CA SER A 47 -15.39 5.07 -10.75
C SER A 47 -15.10 5.03 -12.26
N ASN A 48 -15.52 6.05 -13.00
CA ASN A 48 -15.32 6.08 -14.45
C ASN A 48 -13.82 5.91 -14.82
N GLY A 49 -13.51 4.88 -15.62
CA GLY A 49 -12.15 4.56 -16.05
C GLY A 49 -11.27 3.88 -14.99
N ARG A 50 -11.84 3.50 -13.84
CA ARG A 50 -11.14 2.89 -12.71
C ARG A 50 -11.86 1.62 -12.29
N ASP A 51 -11.47 0.49 -12.83
CA ASP A 51 -12.06 -0.81 -12.55
C ASP A 51 -11.03 -1.71 -11.88
N ASN A 52 -11.39 -2.31 -10.73
CA ASN A 52 -10.66 -3.46 -10.19
C ASN A 52 -10.91 -4.66 -11.10
N LEU A 53 -9.97 -5.59 -11.16
CA LEU A 53 -10.15 -6.87 -11.87
C LEU A 53 -10.07 -8.02 -10.89
N ILE A 54 -11.14 -8.82 -10.83
CA ILE A 54 -11.20 -10.07 -10.07
C ILE A 54 -11.22 -11.21 -11.07
N ALA A 55 -10.34 -12.20 -10.91
CA ALA A 55 -10.34 -13.38 -11.74
C ALA A 55 -9.95 -14.60 -10.93
N GLN A 56 -10.61 -15.73 -11.19
CA GLN A 56 -10.31 -16.94 -10.45
C GLN A 56 -10.48 -18.20 -11.27
N PHE A 57 -9.79 -19.24 -10.89
CA PHE A 57 -10.09 -20.58 -11.35
C PHE A 57 -9.82 -21.60 -10.26
N GLN A 58 -10.61 -22.68 -10.30
CA GLN A 58 -10.54 -23.78 -9.34
C GLN A 58 -10.07 -25.05 -10.04
N LYS A 59 -9.32 -25.87 -9.32
CA LYS A 59 -9.06 -27.27 -9.65
C LYS A 59 -9.40 -28.15 -8.45
N GLY A 60 -9.74 -29.42 -8.71
CA GLY A 60 -10.26 -30.31 -7.68
C GLY A 60 -11.68 -30.02 -7.26
N GLN A 61 -12.11 -30.52 -6.11
CA GLN A 61 -13.51 -30.35 -5.65
C GLN A 61 -13.67 -29.10 -4.76
N SER A 62 -13.16 -29.14 -3.56
CA SER A 62 -13.16 -28.02 -2.62
C SER A 62 -11.82 -28.00 -1.91
N GLY A 63 -11.27 -26.84 -1.68
CA GLY A 63 -9.97 -26.67 -1.05
C GLY A 63 -9.79 -25.22 -0.65
N LYS A 64 -8.57 -24.88 -0.25
CA LYS A 64 -8.19 -23.54 0.14
C LYS A 64 -8.30 -22.55 -1.03
N VAL A 65 -8.49 -21.29 -0.69
CA VAL A 65 -8.45 -20.16 -1.62
C VAL A 65 -7.17 -19.37 -1.38
N LEU A 66 -6.30 -19.35 -2.39
CA LEU A 66 -5.09 -18.52 -2.38
C LEU A 66 -5.32 -17.26 -3.22
N GLY A 67 -5.34 -16.12 -2.55
CA GLY A 67 -5.39 -14.81 -3.18
C GLY A 67 -4.02 -14.37 -3.70
N LEU A 68 -4.01 -13.70 -4.84
CA LEU A 68 -2.89 -13.00 -5.43
C LEU A 68 -3.33 -11.56 -5.67
N SER A 69 -2.64 -10.58 -5.11
CA SER A 69 -3.01 -9.17 -5.26
C SER A 69 -1.90 -8.31 -5.80
N GLY A 70 -2.28 -7.30 -6.56
CA GLY A 70 -1.39 -6.25 -7.01
C GLY A 70 -2.15 -5.07 -7.59
N HIS A 71 -1.63 -3.86 -7.34
CA HIS A 71 -2.24 -2.65 -7.84
C HIS A 71 -1.89 -2.36 -9.30
N MET A 72 -2.79 -1.68 -9.99
CA MET A 72 -2.68 -1.34 -11.41
C MET A 72 -2.28 0.11 -11.65
N ASP A 73 -2.46 0.98 -10.67
CA ASP A 73 -2.04 2.37 -10.73
C ASP A 73 -0.53 2.52 -10.54
N VAL A 74 -0.06 3.70 -10.85
CA VAL A 74 1.31 4.14 -10.62
C VAL A 74 1.31 5.61 -10.23
N VAL A 75 2.32 6.03 -9.46
CA VAL A 75 2.52 7.46 -9.21
C VAL A 75 2.97 8.21 -10.47
N ALA A 76 2.83 9.53 -10.46
CA ALA A 76 3.30 10.37 -11.55
C ALA A 76 4.80 10.17 -11.81
N ALA A 77 5.20 10.22 -13.07
CA ALA A 77 6.61 10.12 -13.48
C ALA A 77 7.45 11.34 -13.06
N GLY A 78 6.80 12.43 -12.63
CA GLY A 78 7.46 13.68 -12.34
C GLY A 78 7.94 14.37 -13.63
N ASN A 79 9.15 14.95 -13.60
CA ASN A 79 9.74 15.56 -14.77
C ASN A 79 10.28 14.48 -15.74
N GLU A 80 9.52 14.16 -16.77
CA GLU A 80 9.88 13.12 -17.75
C GLU A 80 11.24 13.43 -18.48
N SER A 81 11.67 14.69 -18.57
CA SER A 81 12.96 15.05 -19.16
C SER A 81 14.17 14.64 -18.30
N SER A 82 13.94 14.28 -17.05
CA SER A 82 14.98 13.77 -16.13
C SER A 82 15.20 12.26 -16.25
N TRP A 83 14.31 11.56 -16.96
CA TRP A 83 14.47 10.12 -17.19
C TRP A 83 15.46 9.85 -18.33
N THR A 84 16.32 8.86 -18.12
CA THR A 84 17.23 8.36 -19.17
C THR A 84 16.45 7.60 -20.24
N TYR A 85 15.45 6.83 -19.84
CA TYR A 85 14.52 6.09 -20.70
C TYR A 85 13.10 6.57 -20.40
N ALA A 86 12.33 6.91 -21.43
CA ALA A 86 11.00 7.48 -21.24
C ALA A 86 10.13 6.59 -20.34
N PRO A 87 9.46 7.16 -19.30
CA PRO A 87 8.86 6.39 -18.21
C PRO A 87 7.75 5.41 -18.61
N PHE A 88 7.17 5.58 -19.79
CA PHE A 88 6.13 4.69 -20.33
C PHE A 88 6.50 4.05 -21.66
N ALA A 89 7.79 4.04 -22.02
CA ALA A 89 8.25 3.38 -23.23
C ALA A 89 8.51 1.87 -23.05
N ALA A 90 8.71 1.44 -21.79
CA ALA A 90 9.04 0.06 -21.43
C ALA A 90 10.27 -0.47 -22.17
N GLU A 91 11.34 0.33 -22.20
CA GLU A 91 12.57 0.01 -22.90
C GLU A 91 13.39 -1.06 -22.14
N ILE A 92 14.06 -1.91 -22.91
CA ILE A 92 14.93 -2.94 -22.34
C ILE A 92 16.39 -2.59 -22.66
N HIS A 93 17.20 -2.49 -21.60
CA HIS A 93 18.64 -2.28 -21.70
C HIS A 93 19.38 -3.33 -20.84
N GLY A 94 20.08 -4.23 -21.50
CA GLY A 94 20.69 -5.41 -20.85
C GLY A 94 19.63 -6.32 -20.22
N ASN A 95 19.75 -6.58 -18.94
CA ASN A 95 18.79 -7.39 -18.17
C ASN A 95 17.69 -6.55 -17.46
N ARG A 96 17.51 -5.28 -17.82
CA ARG A 96 16.59 -4.38 -17.15
C ARG A 96 15.51 -3.86 -18.09
N LEU A 97 14.28 -3.90 -17.64
CA LEU A 97 13.13 -3.25 -18.25
C LEU A 97 12.82 -1.98 -17.45
N TYR A 98 12.95 -0.84 -18.11
CA TYR A 98 12.77 0.48 -17.51
C TYR A 98 11.36 1.00 -17.72
N GLY A 99 10.81 1.63 -16.70
CA GLY A 99 9.53 2.35 -16.76
C GLY A 99 8.88 2.55 -15.41
N ARG A 100 8.02 3.55 -15.30
CA ARG A 100 7.19 3.78 -14.13
C ARG A 100 6.23 2.60 -13.94
N GLY A 101 6.24 2.01 -12.74
CA GLY A 101 5.51 0.79 -12.43
C GLY A 101 6.25 -0.50 -12.78
N ALA A 102 7.49 -0.43 -13.31
CA ALA A 102 8.28 -1.63 -13.61
C ALA A 102 8.62 -2.42 -12.33
N THR A 103 8.90 -1.72 -11.25
CA THR A 103 9.13 -2.31 -9.92
C THR A 103 7.86 -2.24 -9.07
N ASP A 104 7.16 -1.12 -9.06
CA ASP A 104 6.04 -0.81 -8.18
C ASP A 104 4.75 -0.59 -9.00
N MET A 105 3.87 -1.64 -9.10
CA MET A 105 4.17 -3.05 -8.90
C MET A 105 3.70 -3.90 -10.10
N LYS A 106 3.67 -3.30 -11.32
CA LYS A 106 3.16 -3.99 -12.52
C LYS A 106 3.91 -5.28 -12.86
N SER A 107 5.19 -5.40 -12.49
CA SER A 107 5.95 -6.65 -12.68
C SER A 107 5.42 -7.77 -11.78
N GLY A 108 5.08 -7.48 -10.53
CA GLY A 108 4.46 -8.44 -9.63
C GLY A 108 3.10 -8.90 -10.14
N LEU A 109 2.25 -7.94 -10.51
CA LEU A 109 0.92 -8.21 -11.07
C LEU A 109 1.00 -9.05 -12.36
N ALA A 110 1.88 -8.68 -13.31
CA ALA A 110 2.07 -9.45 -14.54
C ALA A 110 2.58 -10.87 -14.26
N ALA A 111 3.52 -11.02 -13.31
CA ALA A 111 4.04 -12.33 -12.94
C ALA A 111 2.94 -13.24 -12.37
N MET A 112 2.05 -12.71 -11.52
CA MET A 112 0.91 -13.44 -10.98
C MET A 112 -0.07 -13.86 -12.06
N VAL A 113 -0.46 -12.96 -12.96
CA VAL A 113 -1.37 -13.24 -14.08
C VAL A 113 -0.80 -14.33 -14.98
N ILE A 114 0.48 -14.25 -15.34
CA ILE A 114 1.13 -15.26 -16.18
C ILE A 114 1.22 -16.60 -15.45
N ALA A 115 1.56 -16.60 -14.15
CA ALA A 115 1.58 -17.83 -13.36
C ALA A 115 0.21 -18.52 -13.33
N MET A 116 -0.88 -17.77 -13.18
CA MET A 116 -2.25 -18.30 -13.25
C MET A 116 -2.55 -18.93 -14.62
N ILE A 117 -2.20 -18.23 -15.71
CA ILE A 117 -2.43 -18.72 -17.09
C ILE A 117 -1.64 -20.02 -17.33
N GLU A 118 -0.34 -20.04 -17.02
CA GLU A 118 0.50 -21.22 -17.23
C GLU A 118 0.06 -22.42 -16.38
N LEU A 119 -0.38 -22.19 -15.15
CA LEU A 119 -0.96 -23.24 -14.31
C LEU A 119 -2.28 -23.77 -14.86
N LYS A 120 -3.15 -22.90 -15.36
CA LYS A 120 -4.40 -23.31 -16.01
C LYS A 120 -4.13 -24.23 -17.21
N GLU A 121 -3.17 -23.83 -18.08
CA GLU A 121 -2.81 -24.55 -19.31
C GLU A 121 -2.00 -25.83 -19.04
N SER A 122 -1.16 -25.84 -18.00
CA SER A 122 -0.29 -26.98 -17.69
C SER A 122 -1.05 -28.28 -17.36
N GLY A 123 -2.29 -28.16 -16.93
CA GLY A 123 -3.08 -29.29 -16.44
C GLY A 123 -2.60 -29.86 -15.11
N LYS A 124 -1.53 -29.34 -14.50
CA LYS A 124 -1.00 -29.81 -13.20
C LYS A 124 -2.10 -29.85 -12.15
N PRO A 125 -2.26 -30.95 -11.38
CA PRO A 125 -3.30 -31.05 -10.39
C PRO A 125 -3.00 -30.21 -9.15
N PHE A 126 -4.01 -29.61 -8.57
CA PHE A 126 -4.07 -29.08 -7.22
C PHE A 126 -5.52 -29.07 -6.74
N ASN A 127 -5.78 -28.81 -5.48
CA ASN A 127 -7.11 -28.83 -4.88
C ASN A 127 -7.42 -27.51 -4.18
N GLY A 128 -8.14 -26.63 -4.86
CA GLY A 128 -8.47 -25.29 -4.35
C GLY A 128 -8.67 -24.27 -5.42
N THR A 129 -8.71 -23.01 -5.02
CA THR A 129 -8.94 -21.85 -5.89
C THR A 129 -7.74 -20.91 -5.86
N VAL A 130 -7.35 -20.43 -7.04
CA VAL A 130 -6.45 -19.29 -7.19
C VAL A 130 -7.29 -18.09 -7.60
N LYS A 131 -7.22 -17.00 -6.82
CA LYS A 131 -8.01 -15.78 -7.00
C LYS A 131 -7.08 -14.57 -7.17
N LEU A 132 -7.21 -13.85 -8.29
CA LEU A 132 -6.55 -12.57 -8.53
C LEU A 132 -7.43 -11.43 -8.01
N LEU A 133 -6.82 -10.47 -7.35
CA LEU A 133 -7.39 -9.21 -6.88
C LEU A 133 -6.50 -8.07 -7.41
N ALA A 134 -6.74 -7.60 -8.64
CA ALA A 134 -6.01 -6.47 -9.18
C ALA A 134 -6.75 -5.17 -8.85
N THR A 135 -6.08 -4.27 -8.13
CA THR A 135 -6.69 -3.13 -7.45
C THR A 135 -6.43 -1.80 -8.15
N VAL A 136 -7.29 -0.83 -7.88
CA VAL A 136 -7.14 0.57 -8.29
C VAL A 136 -6.73 1.43 -7.10
N GLY A 137 -5.90 2.45 -7.32
CA GLY A 137 -5.66 3.53 -6.38
C GLY A 137 -4.99 3.12 -5.07
N GLU A 138 -4.10 2.16 -5.09
CA GLU A 138 -3.27 1.82 -3.94
C GLU A 138 -2.44 3.03 -3.51
N GLU A 139 -1.74 3.64 -4.47
CA GLU A 139 -0.85 4.79 -4.33
C GLU A 139 -1.54 6.10 -3.82
N VAL A 140 -2.86 6.11 -3.82
CA VAL A 140 -3.67 7.27 -3.38
C VAL A 140 -4.68 6.89 -2.29
N GLY A 141 -4.43 5.80 -1.60
CA GLY A 141 -5.21 5.43 -0.43
C GLY A 141 -5.86 4.05 -0.47
N GLU A 142 -5.27 3.09 -1.22
CA GLU A 142 -5.70 1.68 -1.24
C GLU A 142 -7.20 1.54 -1.54
N LEU A 143 -7.69 2.38 -2.49
CA LEU A 143 -9.12 2.56 -2.78
C LEU A 143 -9.80 1.28 -3.26
N GLY A 144 -9.10 0.52 -4.11
CA GLY A 144 -9.57 -0.76 -4.63
C GLY A 144 -9.60 -1.82 -3.52
N GLY A 145 -8.56 -1.89 -2.71
CA GLY A 145 -8.49 -2.78 -1.55
C GLY A 145 -9.66 -2.56 -0.59
N GLU A 146 -9.96 -1.30 -0.28
CA GLU A 146 -11.11 -0.92 0.56
C GLU A 146 -12.45 -1.35 -0.06
N GLN A 147 -12.66 -1.07 -1.36
CA GLN A 147 -13.88 -1.45 -2.06
C GLN A 147 -14.08 -2.96 -2.08
N LEU A 148 -13.04 -3.72 -2.44
CA LEU A 148 -13.13 -5.17 -2.56
C LEU A 148 -13.36 -5.84 -1.21
N THR A 149 -12.75 -5.33 -0.14
CA THR A 149 -12.97 -5.83 1.23
C THR A 149 -14.42 -5.58 1.66
N LYS A 150 -14.92 -4.36 1.51
CA LYS A 150 -16.32 -4.02 1.85
C LYS A 150 -17.35 -4.80 1.03
N ALA A 151 -17.00 -5.20 -0.19
CA ALA A 151 -17.86 -5.99 -1.07
C ALA A 151 -17.75 -7.51 -0.85
N GLY A 152 -16.91 -7.96 0.09
CA GLY A 152 -16.77 -9.37 0.46
C GLY A 152 -15.90 -10.22 -0.49
N TYR A 153 -15.14 -9.59 -1.39
CA TYR A 153 -14.27 -10.34 -2.32
C TYR A 153 -13.11 -11.07 -1.66
N VAL A 154 -12.79 -10.74 -0.41
CA VAL A 154 -11.70 -11.34 0.38
C VAL A 154 -12.20 -12.32 1.45
N ASP A 155 -13.52 -12.47 1.62
CA ASP A 155 -14.12 -13.23 2.72
C ASP A 155 -13.90 -14.74 2.62
N ASP A 156 -13.53 -15.26 1.47
CA ASP A 156 -13.25 -16.67 1.23
C ASP A 156 -11.76 -17.02 1.18
N LEU A 157 -10.87 -16.05 1.43
CA LEU A 157 -9.42 -16.27 1.36
C LEU A 157 -8.90 -17.07 2.57
N ASP A 158 -8.08 -18.09 2.32
CA ASP A 158 -7.25 -18.74 3.34
C ASP A 158 -5.87 -18.13 3.44
N ALA A 159 -5.37 -17.58 2.33
CA ALA A 159 -4.09 -16.88 2.27
C ALA A 159 -4.05 -15.86 1.13
N LEU A 160 -3.15 -14.87 1.24
CA LEU A 160 -2.96 -13.81 0.27
C LEU A 160 -1.48 -13.51 0.03
N ILE A 161 -1.07 -13.42 -1.23
CA ILE A 161 0.23 -12.89 -1.63
C ILE A 161 0.00 -11.54 -2.32
N ILE A 162 0.67 -10.49 -1.83
CA ILE A 162 0.68 -9.16 -2.46
C ILE A 162 2.02 -9.01 -3.18
N GLY A 163 2.00 -8.70 -4.47
CA GLY A 163 3.16 -8.79 -5.36
C GLY A 163 4.06 -7.56 -5.39
N GLU A 164 4.12 -6.77 -4.31
CA GLU A 164 5.01 -5.63 -4.16
C GLU A 164 6.49 -6.02 -4.20
N PRO A 165 7.39 -5.10 -4.57
CA PRO A 165 8.82 -5.37 -4.65
C PRO A 165 9.43 -5.69 -3.30
N THR A 166 10.03 -6.87 -3.15
CA THR A 166 10.64 -7.32 -1.89
C THR A 166 12.09 -7.78 -2.00
N ASN A 167 12.65 -7.78 -3.22
CA ASN A 167 14.00 -8.28 -3.47
C ASN A 167 14.27 -9.65 -2.79
N TYR A 168 13.37 -10.61 -2.99
CA TYR A 168 13.41 -11.95 -2.37
C TYR A 168 13.41 -11.95 -0.83
N SER A 169 12.79 -10.95 -0.20
CA SER A 169 12.45 -11.00 1.23
C SER A 169 10.96 -11.28 1.40
N LEU A 170 10.56 -11.86 2.53
CA LEU A 170 9.17 -12.08 2.89
C LEU A 170 8.74 -10.98 3.86
N MET A 171 7.97 -10.02 3.37
CA MET A 171 7.45 -8.95 4.22
C MET A 171 6.12 -9.43 4.83
N TYR A 172 6.12 -9.68 6.12
CA TYR A 172 4.97 -10.20 6.86
C TYR A 172 4.32 -9.17 7.77
N THR A 173 4.89 -7.97 7.86
CA THR A 173 4.37 -6.87 8.67
C THR A 173 4.73 -5.53 8.05
N HIS A 174 3.85 -4.55 8.16
CA HIS A 174 4.16 -3.17 7.79
C HIS A 174 3.53 -2.16 8.75
N MET A 175 4.08 -0.94 8.76
CA MET A 175 3.53 0.16 9.55
C MET A 175 2.19 0.60 8.99
N GLY A 176 1.35 1.16 9.87
CA GLY A 176 0.20 1.95 9.47
C GLY A 176 0.58 3.38 9.12
N SER A 177 -0.39 4.12 8.63
CA SER A 177 -0.23 5.55 8.33
C SER A 177 -1.47 6.33 8.76
N ILE A 178 -1.25 7.40 9.54
CA ILE A 178 -2.29 8.37 9.89
C ILE A 178 -1.83 9.73 9.41
N ASN A 179 -2.64 10.41 8.58
CA ASN A 179 -2.48 11.83 8.34
C ASN A 179 -3.60 12.55 9.09
N TYR A 180 -3.26 13.66 9.72
CA TYR A 180 -4.22 14.47 10.45
C TYR A 180 -3.97 15.95 10.26
N THR A 181 -5.05 16.73 10.37
CA THR A 181 -5.04 18.18 10.36
C THR A 181 -5.55 18.69 11.70
N VAL A 182 -4.87 19.67 12.27
CA VAL A 182 -5.37 20.44 13.42
C VAL A 182 -5.53 21.91 13.00
N ILE A 183 -6.74 22.43 13.15
CA ILE A 183 -7.06 23.84 12.88
C ILE A 183 -7.25 24.52 14.23
N SER A 184 -6.63 25.69 14.41
CA SER A 184 -6.83 26.55 15.57
C SER A 184 -7.60 27.78 15.18
N HIS A 185 -8.72 28.01 15.89
CA HIS A 185 -9.56 29.19 15.79
C HIS A 185 -9.33 30.10 16.98
N GLY A 186 -9.10 31.37 16.76
CA GLY A 186 -8.82 32.36 17.77
C GLY A 186 -9.49 33.70 17.48
N LYS A 187 -8.86 34.77 17.97
CA LYS A 187 -9.40 36.13 17.82
C LYS A 187 -8.28 37.10 17.44
N GLU A 188 -8.51 37.85 16.39
CA GLU A 188 -7.57 38.88 15.95
C GLU A 188 -7.49 40.04 16.96
N ALA A 189 -6.29 40.59 17.10
CA ALA A 189 -6.04 41.80 17.85
C ALA A 189 -4.73 42.48 17.38
N HIS A 190 -4.54 43.74 17.72
CA HIS A 190 -3.27 44.41 17.54
C HIS A 190 -2.21 43.76 18.47
N SER A 191 -1.01 43.51 17.96
CA SER A 191 0.04 42.80 18.72
C SER A 191 0.44 43.48 20.05
N SER A 192 0.18 44.78 20.20
CA SER A 192 0.40 45.50 21.45
C SER A 192 -0.76 45.39 22.46
N MET A 193 -1.84 44.72 22.09
CA MET A 193 -3.02 44.48 22.94
C MET A 193 -3.37 42.98 23.02
N PRO A 194 -2.48 42.13 23.51
CA PRO A 194 -2.63 40.70 23.46
C PRO A 194 -3.86 40.19 24.22
N ASP A 195 -4.27 40.88 25.29
CA ASP A 195 -5.45 40.50 26.10
C ASP A 195 -6.79 40.67 25.37
N GLN A 196 -6.80 41.29 24.18
CA GLN A 196 -7.99 41.46 23.36
C GLN A 196 -8.13 40.40 22.28
N GLY A 197 -7.12 39.55 22.10
CA GLY A 197 -7.07 38.48 21.09
C GLY A 197 -6.77 37.12 21.66
N TYR A 198 -6.87 36.09 20.81
CA TYR A 198 -6.42 34.73 21.09
C TYR A 198 -5.48 34.29 20.00
N ASN A 199 -4.19 34.08 20.35
CA ASN A 199 -3.15 33.80 19.36
C ASN A 199 -3.13 32.31 19.01
N VAL A 200 -3.65 31.97 17.84
CA VAL A 200 -3.76 30.59 17.32
C VAL A 200 -2.41 29.90 17.10
N ILE A 201 -1.32 30.65 16.89
CA ILE A 201 0.02 30.07 16.77
C ILE A 201 0.48 29.49 18.11
N ASN A 202 0.18 30.18 19.22
CA ASN A 202 0.50 29.67 20.54
C ASN A 202 -0.29 28.39 20.85
N HIS A 203 -1.57 28.32 20.44
CA HIS A 203 -2.40 27.11 20.61
C HIS A 203 -1.83 25.91 19.87
N LEU A 204 -1.47 26.08 18.59
CA LEU A 204 -0.83 25.00 17.83
C LEU A 204 0.51 24.59 18.44
N ASN A 205 1.29 25.53 18.99
CA ASN A 205 2.53 25.21 19.67
C ASN A 205 2.30 24.37 20.94
N GLU A 206 1.24 24.66 21.71
CA GLU A 206 0.86 23.84 22.86
C GLU A 206 0.44 22.44 22.44
N PHE A 207 -0.39 22.32 21.40
CA PHE A 207 -0.75 21.03 20.83
C PHE A 207 0.48 20.25 20.39
N ILE A 208 1.39 20.87 19.60
CA ILE A 208 2.63 20.22 19.12
C ILE A 208 3.46 19.73 20.31
N THR A 209 3.59 20.56 21.36
CA THR A 209 4.40 20.21 22.54
C THR A 209 3.84 19.00 23.27
N LYS A 210 2.51 18.98 23.53
CA LYS A 210 1.84 17.86 24.19
C LYS A 210 1.85 16.60 23.31
N ALA A 211 1.49 16.73 22.03
CA ALA A 211 1.48 15.61 21.10
C ALA A 211 2.88 14.95 20.95
N ASN A 212 3.93 15.75 20.81
CA ASN A 212 5.29 15.23 20.75
C ASN A 212 5.70 14.53 22.06
N ALA A 213 5.34 15.08 23.22
CA ALA A 213 5.66 14.46 24.51
C ALA A 213 5.00 13.09 24.66
N GLU A 214 3.69 13.01 24.39
CA GLU A 214 2.92 11.76 24.47
C GLU A 214 3.39 10.72 23.43
N MET A 215 3.63 11.14 22.19
CA MET A 215 4.10 10.24 21.13
C MET A 215 5.53 9.74 21.38
N ASN A 216 6.40 10.57 21.96
CA ASN A 216 7.74 10.14 22.39
C ASN A 216 7.66 9.14 23.55
N HIS A 217 6.81 9.40 24.55
CA HIS A 217 6.58 8.47 25.65
C HIS A 217 6.06 7.11 25.15
N LEU A 218 5.11 7.13 24.22
CA LEU A 218 4.61 5.92 23.55
C LEU A 218 5.74 5.17 22.83
N ALA A 219 6.54 5.88 22.05
CA ALA A 219 7.64 5.29 21.28
C ALA A 219 8.75 4.72 22.17
N GLU A 220 8.94 5.25 23.40
CA GLU A 220 9.87 4.70 24.37
C GLU A 220 9.32 3.45 25.08
N ALA A 221 8.00 3.40 25.26
CA ALA A 221 7.34 2.31 25.99
C ALA A 221 7.04 1.08 25.13
N ILE A 222 6.82 1.26 23.83
CA ILE A 222 6.34 0.19 22.92
C ILE A 222 7.18 0.18 21.65
N GLU A 223 7.74 -1.00 21.35
CA GLU A 223 8.55 -1.23 20.17
C GLU A 223 8.19 -2.58 19.52
N ASN A 224 8.11 -2.58 18.19
CA ASN A 224 8.03 -3.81 17.41
C ASN A 224 9.45 -4.28 17.07
N PRO A 225 9.76 -5.58 17.20
CA PRO A 225 11.13 -6.08 16.97
C PRO A 225 11.63 -5.94 15.53
N VAL A 226 10.73 -5.72 14.57
CA VAL A 226 11.04 -5.64 13.13
C VAL A 226 10.81 -4.22 12.60
N LEU A 227 9.71 -3.58 12.99
CA LEU A 227 9.32 -2.25 12.51
C LEU A 227 9.94 -1.11 13.34
N GLY A 228 10.43 -1.42 14.56
CA GLY A 228 10.88 -0.40 15.50
C GLY A 228 9.71 0.29 16.21
N LYS A 229 9.78 1.59 16.32
CA LYS A 229 8.88 2.42 17.12
C LYS A 229 7.88 3.17 16.26
N THR A 230 6.74 3.54 16.86
CA THR A 230 5.82 4.51 16.24
C THR A 230 6.55 5.83 15.96
N ILE A 231 6.35 6.39 14.77
CA ILE A 231 7.00 7.64 14.33
C ILE A 231 5.92 8.71 14.20
N HIS A 232 6.16 9.89 14.74
CA HIS A 232 5.28 11.05 14.65
C HIS A 232 6.04 12.28 14.14
N ASN A 233 5.46 12.98 13.16
CA ASN A 233 6.00 14.22 12.63
C ASN A 233 4.90 15.22 12.32
N VAL A 234 5.04 16.46 12.75
CA VAL A 234 4.30 17.60 12.19
C VAL A 234 5.10 18.08 10.99
N THR A 235 4.49 18.02 9.80
CA THR A 235 5.20 18.25 8.53
C THR A 235 4.82 19.54 7.83
N LEU A 236 3.63 20.08 8.13
CA LEU A 236 3.15 21.34 7.60
C LEU A 236 2.58 22.19 8.73
N ILE A 237 2.85 23.50 8.69
CA ILE A 237 2.23 24.50 9.57
C ILE A 237 2.07 25.81 8.81
N SER A 238 0.93 26.46 8.98
CA SER A 238 0.66 27.78 8.42
C SER A 238 -0.24 28.59 9.35
N GLY A 239 -0.01 29.90 9.41
CA GLY A 239 -0.83 30.81 10.21
C GLY A 239 -0.24 32.22 10.27
N GLY A 240 -1.11 33.20 10.45
CA GLY A 240 -0.75 34.60 10.46
C GLY A 240 -0.47 35.17 9.05
N ASN A 241 -0.62 36.50 8.94
CA ASN A 241 -0.44 37.23 7.68
C ASN A 241 0.36 38.53 7.87
N GLN A 242 0.53 38.97 9.10
CA GLN A 242 1.13 40.24 9.41
C GLN A 242 1.76 40.25 10.81
N VAL A 243 2.99 40.80 10.91
CA VAL A 243 3.82 40.72 12.12
C VAL A 243 3.22 41.50 13.33
N ASN A 244 2.47 42.56 13.08
CA ASN A 244 1.88 43.41 14.13
C ASN A 244 0.40 43.04 14.43
N SER A 245 -0.06 41.88 14.02
CA SER A 245 -1.43 41.38 14.25
C SER A 245 -1.39 39.99 14.88
N ILE A 246 -2.17 39.78 15.93
CA ILE A 246 -2.45 38.44 16.49
C ILE A 246 -3.36 37.73 15.52
N PRO A 247 -2.99 36.52 15.01
CA PRO A 247 -3.78 35.82 14.04
C PRO A 247 -4.98 35.07 14.70
N SER A 248 -6.08 34.97 13.97
CA SER A 248 -7.29 34.24 14.39
C SER A 248 -7.46 32.88 13.73
N HIS A 249 -6.59 32.51 12.79
CA HIS A 249 -6.61 31.23 12.11
C HIS A 249 -5.19 30.69 11.86
N ALA A 250 -4.97 29.45 12.20
CA ALA A 250 -3.75 28.70 11.87
C ALA A 250 -4.08 27.22 11.75
N GLN A 251 -3.25 26.49 10.99
CA GLN A 251 -3.41 25.04 10.84
C GLN A 251 -2.04 24.34 10.81
N LEU A 252 -2.05 23.09 11.19
CA LEU A 252 -0.93 22.17 10.99
C LEU A 252 -1.41 20.84 10.41
N GLN A 253 -0.49 20.11 9.79
CA GLN A 253 -0.70 18.72 9.39
C GLN A 253 0.44 17.85 9.91
N GLY A 254 0.07 16.67 10.38
CA GLY A 254 1.02 15.67 10.88
C GLY A 254 0.83 14.32 10.21
N ASN A 255 1.91 13.56 10.18
CA ASN A 255 1.94 12.17 9.74
C ASN A 255 2.45 11.28 10.88
N ILE A 256 1.80 10.14 11.06
CA ILE A 256 2.19 9.11 12.01
C ILE A 256 2.38 7.80 11.27
N ARG A 257 3.47 7.09 11.57
CA ARG A 257 3.70 5.70 11.19
C ARG A 257 3.53 4.85 12.43
N SER A 258 2.45 4.08 12.47
CA SER A 258 2.05 3.26 13.62
C SER A 258 2.55 1.82 13.50
N ILE A 259 2.57 1.12 14.63
CA ILE A 259 2.96 -0.30 14.70
C ILE A 259 1.80 -1.14 15.23
N PRO A 260 1.73 -2.46 14.93
CA PRO A 260 0.63 -3.33 15.36
C PRO A 260 0.42 -3.39 16.88
N GLU A 261 1.47 -3.23 17.66
CA GLU A 261 1.43 -3.27 19.13
C GLU A 261 0.68 -2.07 19.72
N TYR A 262 0.56 -0.95 18.98
CA TYR A 262 -0.22 0.22 19.36
C TYR A 262 -1.01 0.76 18.15
N PRO A 263 -2.22 0.23 17.91
CA PRO A 263 -2.98 0.47 16.68
C PRO A 263 -3.53 1.89 16.57
N ASN A 264 -3.94 2.25 15.37
CA ASN A 264 -4.34 3.60 15.00
C ASN A 264 -5.47 4.19 15.84
N ASP A 265 -6.46 3.39 16.24
CA ASP A 265 -7.59 3.83 17.08
C ASP A 265 -7.12 4.40 18.42
N LYS A 266 -6.11 3.79 19.03
CA LYS A 266 -5.51 4.28 20.29
C LYS A 266 -4.73 5.59 20.07
N ILE A 267 -3.99 5.70 18.96
CA ILE A 267 -3.28 6.93 18.62
C ILE A 267 -4.27 8.07 18.35
N ILE A 268 -5.32 7.79 17.59
CA ILE A 268 -6.38 8.78 17.29
C ILE A 268 -7.07 9.23 18.58
N ALA A 269 -7.40 8.29 19.46
CA ALA A 269 -7.99 8.62 20.77
C ALA A 269 -7.05 9.48 21.63
N LEU A 270 -5.72 9.22 21.58
CA LEU A 270 -4.72 10.05 22.26
C LEU A 270 -4.72 11.48 21.72
N LEU A 271 -4.67 11.68 20.39
CA LEU A 271 -4.72 13.02 19.79
C LEU A 271 -6.02 13.76 20.11
N GLN A 272 -7.17 13.04 20.07
CA GLN A 272 -8.48 13.59 20.47
C GLN A 272 -8.50 14.01 21.94
N SER A 273 -7.86 13.24 22.82
CA SER A 273 -7.78 13.59 24.25
C SER A 273 -6.96 14.86 24.48
N ILE A 274 -5.85 15.05 23.75
CA ILE A 274 -5.02 16.27 23.81
C ILE A 274 -5.84 17.49 23.38
N VAL A 275 -6.53 17.39 22.23
CA VAL A 275 -7.39 18.49 21.73
C VAL A 275 -8.50 18.81 22.74
N LYS A 276 -9.14 17.79 23.29
CA LYS A 276 -10.20 17.97 24.31
C LYS A 276 -9.67 18.65 25.57
N GLU A 277 -8.51 18.26 26.07
CA GLU A 277 -7.89 18.87 27.25
C GLU A 277 -7.58 20.35 26.99
N LEU A 278 -6.92 20.67 25.89
CA LEU A 278 -6.57 22.04 25.52
C LEU A 278 -7.80 22.93 25.35
N ASN A 279 -8.88 22.41 24.76
CA ASN A 279 -10.13 23.14 24.60
C ASN A 279 -10.89 23.36 25.93
N GLN A 280 -10.56 22.60 26.99
CA GLN A 280 -11.19 22.79 28.32
C GLN A 280 -10.41 23.78 29.20
N GLU A 281 -9.09 23.85 29.06
CA GLU A 281 -8.20 24.66 29.88
C GLU A 281 -8.10 26.10 29.40
N THR A 282 -8.57 26.39 28.18
CA THR A 282 -8.36 27.68 27.53
C THR A 282 -9.57 28.12 26.72
N ASP A 283 -9.64 29.41 26.35
CA ASP A 283 -10.61 29.94 25.40
C ASP A 283 -10.30 29.57 23.94
N TYR A 284 -9.47 28.56 23.74
CA TYR A 284 -9.02 28.08 22.43
C TYR A 284 -10.05 27.15 21.80
N HIS A 285 -10.08 27.12 20.50
CA HIS A 285 -10.84 26.11 19.78
C HIS A 285 -9.93 25.44 18.75
N LEU A 286 -9.55 24.21 19.10
CA LEU A 286 -8.81 23.31 18.21
C LEU A 286 -9.79 22.31 17.62
N GLU A 287 -9.70 22.10 16.34
CA GLU A 287 -10.40 21.04 15.59
C GLU A 287 -9.41 20.06 15.04
N LEU A 288 -9.61 18.76 15.31
CA LEU A 288 -8.81 17.64 14.77
C LEU A 288 -9.61 16.91 13.72
N THR A 289 -9.03 16.76 12.55
CA THR A 289 -9.53 15.91 11.46
C THR A 289 -8.52 14.82 11.16
N ILE A 290 -8.98 13.58 10.97
CA ILE A 290 -8.17 12.48 10.47
C ILE A 290 -8.42 12.39 8.97
N ASP A 291 -7.40 12.76 8.18
CA ASP A 291 -7.48 12.85 6.74
C ASP A 291 -7.19 11.51 6.05
N TYR A 292 -6.39 10.65 6.72
CA TYR A 292 -5.95 9.36 6.21
C TYR A 292 -5.71 8.40 7.37
N ASN A 293 -6.19 7.16 7.25
CA ASN A 293 -6.09 6.18 8.33
C ASN A 293 -5.94 4.75 7.76
N LYS A 294 -4.69 4.29 7.63
CA LYS A 294 -4.35 2.94 7.22
C LYS A 294 -3.72 2.18 8.37
N ILE A 295 -4.30 1.04 8.70
CA ILE A 295 -3.89 0.27 9.86
C ILE A 295 -2.52 -0.40 9.67
N PRO A 296 -1.72 -0.55 10.73
CA PRO A 296 -0.56 -1.42 10.70
C PRO A 296 -1.02 -2.87 10.66
N VAL A 297 -0.27 -3.71 9.94
CA VAL A 297 -0.61 -5.14 9.79
C VAL A 297 0.54 -6.04 10.19
N LYS A 298 0.19 -7.26 10.63
CA LYS A 298 1.15 -8.28 11.00
C LYS A 298 0.54 -9.68 10.77
N ALA A 299 1.18 -10.45 9.91
CA ALA A 299 0.92 -11.87 9.75
C ALA A 299 1.75 -12.70 10.73
N ASP A 300 1.41 -13.98 10.86
CA ASP A 300 2.24 -14.94 11.58
C ASP A 300 3.48 -15.28 10.74
N PRO A 301 4.71 -14.99 11.23
CA PRO A 301 5.94 -15.34 10.52
C PRO A 301 6.14 -16.87 10.36
N ASP A 302 5.44 -17.67 11.15
CA ASP A 302 5.46 -19.13 11.10
C ASP A 302 4.21 -19.71 10.38
N SER A 303 3.50 -18.87 9.60
CA SER A 303 2.29 -19.30 8.89
C SER A 303 2.56 -20.38 7.83
N PRO A 304 1.55 -21.22 7.53
CA PRO A 304 1.63 -22.20 6.44
C PRO A 304 2.02 -21.59 5.10
N LEU A 305 1.57 -20.37 4.79
CA LEU A 305 1.93 -19.66 3.56
C LEU A 305 3.44 -19.34 3.52
N ILE A 306 3.99 -18.77 4.59
CA ILE A 306 5.41 -18.43 4.67
C ILE A 306 6.27 -19.69 4.58
N HIS A 307 5.93 -20.74 5.30
CA HIS A 307 6.63 -22.04 5.19
C HIS A 307 6.59 -22.59 3.76
N CYS A 308 5.44 -22.53 3.10
CA CYS A 308 5.28 -22.98 1.72
C CYS A 308 6.20 -22.20 0.77
N ILE A 309 6.31 -20.87 0.92
CA ILE A 309 7.21 -20.04 0.11
C ILE A 309 8.67 -20.39 0.40
N GLN A 310 9.06 -20.48 1.66
CA GLN A 310 10.43 -20.83 2.05
C GLN A 310 10.92 -22.15 1.43
N GLN A 311 10.04 -23.14 1.30
CA GLN A 311 10.37 -24.45 0.67
C GLN A 311 10.70 -24.36 -0.82
N GLN A 312 10.34 -23.23 -1.50
CA GLN A 312 10.66 -23.04 -2.91
C GLN A 312 12.08 -22.50 -3.15
N PHE A 313 12.84 -22.30 -2.08
CA PHE A 313 14.19 -21.75 -2.12
C PHE A 313 15.20 -22.67 -1.43
N SER A 314 16.44 -22.68 -1.94
CA SER A 314 17.52 -23.49 -1.38
C SER A 314 18.10 -22.91 -0.08
N GLN A 315 17.86 -21.63 0.18
CA GLN A 315 18.26 -20.94 1.39
C GLN A 315 17.04 -20.18 1.94
N PRO A 316 16.91 -20.07 3.26
CA PRO A 316 15.83 -19.29 3.86
C PRO A 316 15.83 -17.82 3.39
N LEU A 317 14.69 -17.32 2.98
CA LEU A 317 14.50 -15.92 2.67
C LEU A 317 14.38 -15.08 3.95
N PRO A 318 14.91 -13.84 3.97
CA PRO A 318 14.73 -12.95 5.11
C PRO A 318 13.25 -12.64 5.39
N LEU A 319 12.87 -12.68 6.66
CA LEU A 319 11.59 -12.18 7.15
C LEU A 319 11.76 -10.71 7.53
N VAL A 320 10.97 -9.83 6.93
CA VAL A 320 11.14 -8.37 7.05
C VAL A 320 9.83 -7.65 7.33
N GLY A 321 9.94 -6.38 7.72
CA GLY A 321 8.84 -5.43 7.77
C GLY A 321 9.09 -4.22 6.89
N ALA A 322 8.06 -3.42 6.63
CA ALA A 322 8.17 -2.17 5.90
C ALA A 322 7.57 -0.98 6.65
N ALA A 323 8.16 0.19 6.46
CA ALA A 323 7.63 1.46 6.96
C ALA A 323 6.55 2.07 6.02
N ALA A 324 6.27 1.41 4.90
CA ALA A 324 5.19 1.77 3.96
C ALA A 324 3.90 1.01 4.29
N THR A 325 2.78 1.40 3.70
CA THR A 325 1.51 0.65 3.69
C THR A 325 1.36 -0.10 2.36
N THR A 326 0.48 -1.07 2.32
CA THR A 326 0.05 -1.79 1.11
C THR A 326 -1.45 -2.08 1.21
N ASP A 327 -2.06 -2.61 0.15
CA ASP A 327 -3.46 -3.08 0.17
C ASP A 327 -3.77 -4.06 1.34
N ALA A 328 -2.76 -4.65 1.99
CA ALA A 328 -2.96 -5.47 3.18
C ALA A 328 -3.65 -4.70 4.32
N ALA A 329 -3.42 -3.37 4.43
CA ALA A 329 -4.09 -2.54 5.42
C ALA A 329 -5.62 -2.50 5.24
N GLU A 330 -6.10 -2.72 4.03
CA GLU A 330 -7.54 -2.81 3.74
C GLU A 330 -8.04 -4.26 3.76
N PHE A 331 -7.33 -5.18 3.13
CA PHE A 331 -7.76 -6.58 3.05
C PHE A 331 -7.86 -7.26 4.43
N THR A 332 -6.96 -6.93 5.36
CA THR A 332 -6.98 -7.48 6.73
C THR A 332 -8.11 -6.94 7.61
N LYS A 333 -8.93 -6.01 7.10
CA LYS A 333 -10.18 -5.57 7.74
C LYS A 333 -11.38 -6.51 7.46
N ALA A 334 -11.19 -7.57 6.67
CA ALA A 334 -12.20 -8.60 6.46
C ALA A 334 -12.67 -9.21 7.79
N ASP A 335 -13.91 -9.71 7.82
CA ASP A 335 -14.52 -10.27 9.03
C ASP A 335 -13.89 -11.61 9.47
N HIS A 336 -13.01 -12.19 8.68
CA HIS A 336 -12.23 -13.38 9.02
C HIS A 336 -10.72 -13.13 8.83
N SER A 337 -9.90 -13.94 9.51
CA SER A 337 -8.46 -13.88 9.39
C SER A 337 -7.95 -14.86 8.33
N PHE A 338 -6.99 -14.43 7.54
CA PHE A 338 -6.24 -15.25 6.59
C PHE A 338 -4.74 -14.95 6.71
N ASP A 339 -3.90 -15.88 6.27
CA ASP A 339 -2.46 -15.65 6.19
C ASP A 339 -2.16 -14.65 5.07
N PHE A 340 -1.19 -13.75 5.27
CA PHE A 340 -0.72 -12.91 4.18
C PHE A 340 0.80 -12.74 4.18
N VAL A 341 1.34 -12.44 3.02
CA VAL A 341 2.73 -12.03 2.83
C VAL A 341 2.82 -11.09 1.63
N VAL A 342 3.67 -10.10 1.75
CA VAL A 342 4.08 -9.29 0.61
C VAL A 342 5.34 -9.91 0.02
N PHE A 343 5.27 -10.29 -1.26
CA PHE A 343 6.35 -11.00 -1.94
C PHE A 343 6.24 -10.83 -3.45
N GLY A 344 7.19 -10.13 -4.06
CA GLY A 344 7.22 -9.90 -5.51
C GLY A 344 8.58 -9.48 -6.04
N PRO A 345 8.70 -9.37 -7.37
CA PRO A 345 9.93 -8.98 -8.05
C PRO A 345 10.21 -7.50 -7.86
N GLY A 346 11.46 -7.09 -8.08
CA GLY A 346 11.86 -5.69 -8.01
C GLY A 346 12.64 -5.35 -6.75
N VAL A 347 13.18 -4.15 -6.74
CA VAL A 347 14.10 -3.67 -5.71
C VAL A 347 13.40 -2.64 -4.83
N VAL A 348 13.34 -2.88 -3.54
CA VAL A 348 12.62 -2.07 -2.53
C VAL A 348 13.01 -0.59 -2.46
N THR A 349 14.12 -0.18 -3.06
CA THR A 349 14.59 1.22 -3.07
C THR A 349 14.26 1.97 -4.36
N LEU A 350 13.65 1.31 -5.34
CA LEU A 350 13.31 1.89 -6.65
C LEU A 350 11.89 2.46 -6.79
N PRO A 351 10.90 2.08 -5.95
CA PRO A 351 9.59 2.73 -6.02
C PRO A 351 9.69 4.25 -6.05
N HIS A 352 8.90 4.88 -6.93
CA HIS A 352 8.80 6.34 -7.11
C HIS A 352 10.07 7.04 -7.63
N GLN A 353 11.16 6.32 -7.89
CA GLN A 353 12.41 6.91 -8.39
C GLN A 353 12.35 7.16 -9.91
N ILE A 354 13.19 8.08 -10.38
CA ILE A 354 13.51 8.24 -11.81
C ILE A 354 14.29 7.02 -12.26
N ASP A 355 14.11 6.60 -13.52
CA ASP A 355 14.75 5.42 -14.10
C ASP A 355 14.41 4.11 -13.34
N GLU A 356 13.21 4.04 -12.78
CA GLU A 356 12.65 2.83 -12.19
C GLU A 356 12.76 1.66 -13.19
N TYR A 357 13.16 0.48 -12.71
CA TYR A 357 13.31 -0.72 -13.53
C TYR A 357 13.02 -2.00 -12.74
N VAL A 358 12.75 -3.07 -13.46
CA VAL A 358 12.82 -4.44 -12.94
C VAL A 358 13.87 -5.25 -13.69
N GLU A 359 14.58 -6.12 -12.98
CA GLU A 359 15.48 -7.07 -13.62
C GLU A 359 14.66 -8.21 -14.23
N LEU A 360 14.87 -8.46 -15.55
CA LEU A 360 14.09 -9.44 -16.30
C LEU A 360 14.24 -10.86 -15.75
N ASP A 361 15.42 -11.23 -15.27
CA ASP A 361 15.63 -12.55 -14.69
C ASP A 361 14.84 -12.71 -13.39
N ASN A 362 14.77 -11.68 -12.54
CA ASN A 362 13.96 -11.69 -11.31
C ASN A 362 12.46 -11.77 -11.62
N TYR A 363 12.01 -11.00 -12.62
CA TYR A 363 10.62 -11.05 -13.08
C TYR A 363 10.21 -12.44 -13.58
N LEU A 364 11.06 -13.05 -14.41
CA LEU A 364 10.80 -14.37 -14.99
C LEU A 364 10.88 -15.50 -13.93
N ASP A 365 11.86 -15.44 -13.03
CA ASP A 365 11.95 -16.38 -11.91
C ASP A 365 10.73 -16.28 -10.99
N MET A 366 10.25 -15.06 -10.74
CA MET A 366 9.06 -14.88 -9.87
C MET A 366 7.81 -15.54 -10.45
N ILE A 367 7.63 -15.58 -11.78
CA ILE A 367 6.54 -16.32 -12.42
C ILE A 367 6.61 -17.81 -12.05
N GLU A 368 7.81 -18.39 -12.11
CA GLU A 368 8.03 -19.80 -11.77
C GLU A 368 7.81 -20.04 -10.26
N LYS A 369 8.27 -19.11 -9.41
CA LYS A 369 8.06 -19.16 -7.96
C LYS A 369 6.57 -19.13 -7.60
N TYR A 370 5.81 -18.20 -8.18
CA TYR A 370 4.37 -18.14 -7.93
C TYR A 370 3.66 -19.44 -8.35
N GLN A 371 4.02 -20.04 -9.48
CA GLN A 371 3.47 -21.35 -9.85
C GLN A 371 3.80 -22.44 -8.83
N ALA A 372 5.07 -22.51 -8.38
CA ALA A 372 5.50 -23.49 -7.41
C ALA A 372 4.81 -23.31 -6.04
N ILE A 373 4.67 -22.05 -5.60
CA ILE A 373 3.97 -21.71 -4.35
C ILE A 373 2.51 -22.10 -4.44
N ILE A 374 1.81 -21.76 -5.51
CA ILE A 374 0.39 -22.11 -5.71
C ILE A 374 0.20 -23.63 -5.66
N LEU A 375 1.03 -24.38 -6.40
CA LEU A 375 0.96 -25.83 -6.42
C LEU A 375 1.25 -26.45 -5.04
N SER A 376 2.18 -25.90 -4.29
CA SER A 376 2.56 -26.40 -2.97
C SER A 376 1.52 -26.04 -1.89
N TYR A 377 0.95 -24.85 -1.95
CA TYR A 377 -0.02 -24.38 -0.95
C TYR A 377 -1.40 -25.04 -1.12
N LEU A 378 -1.78 -25.34 -2.37
CA LEU A 378 -3.04 -25.97 -2.73
C LEU A 378 -2.91 -27.48 -3.02
N ALA A 379 -1.82 -28.11 -2.56
CA ALA A 379 -1.58 -29.53 -2.75
C ALA A 379 -2.57 -30.43 -2.00
#